data_82915154b428d196e6402f65ae699deb
#
_entry.id   82915154b428d196e6402f65ae699deb
#
_cell.length_a   1.000
_cell.length_b   1.000
_cell.length_c   1.000
_cell.angle_alpha   90.00
_cell.angle_beta   90.00
_cell.angle_gamma   90.00
#
_symmetry.space_group_name_H-M   'P 1'
#
loop_
_entity.id
_entity.type
_entity.pdbx_description
1 polymer ?
#
loop_
_entity_poly.entity_id
_entity_poly.type
_entity_poly.pdbx_seq_one_letter_code
_entity_poly.pdbx_strand_id
1 'polypeptide(L)'
;QYEAAVSYFAACGLYADTSCKDPARLRFITHDPAPYINAAAVPFGFVLTDEREREEQRTHRPKPQRLNNAAPQNKRGNTLEEAAAAVQDLKARGVDITGSYEDWQKIAFAFAAEFGEEGRALFHELSAIYPKYDRTETEQKYDEAERNNTGAVSIGTFFYLYNKTR
;
A
#
# COMPACT_ATOMS: atom_id res chain seq x y z
N GLN A 1 -19.49 -12.78 -19.29
CA GLN A 1 -20.62 -12.23 -18.53
C GLN A 1 -20.19 -11.17 -17.50
N TYR A 2 -19.08 -11.36 -16.78
CA TYR A 2 -18.57 -10.38 -15.82
C TYR A 2 -18.27 -9.01 -16.46
N GLU A 3 -17.53 -8.99 -17.57
CA GLU A 3 -17.18 -7.76 -18.28
C GLU A 3 -18.41 -7.05 -18.83
N ALA A 4 -19.42 -7.79 -19.29
CA ALA A 4 -20.67 -7.24 -19.74
C ALA A 4 -21.45 -6.57 -18.60
N ALA A 5 -21.44 -7.17 -17.40
CA ALA A 5 -22.06 -6.57 -16.23
C ALA A 5 -21.33 -5.28 -15.80
N VAL A 6 -19.99 -5.29 -15.80
CA VAL A 6 -19.18 -4.09 -15.50
C VAL A 6 -19.52 -2.94 -16.45
N SER A 7 -19.65 -3.24 -17.74
CA SER A 7 -20.00 -2.25 -18.77
C SER A 7 -21.41 -1.69 -18.59
N TYR A 8 -22.36 -2.55 -18.29
CA TYR A 8 -23.74 -2.12 -18.02
C TYR A 8 -23.81 -1.18 -16.82
N PHE A 9 -23.15 -1.53 -15.70
CA PHE A 9 -23.13 -0.68 -14.52
C PHE A 9 -22.39 0.64 -14.76
N ALA A 10 -21.30 0.63 -15.55
CA ALA A 10 -20.61 1.85 -15.93
C ALA A 10 -21.52 2.80 -16.76
N ALA A 11 -22.32 2.26 -17.66
CA ALA A 11 -23.31 3.05 -18.41
C ALA A 11 -24.39 3.66 -17.50
N CYS A 12 -24.67 3.02 -16.36
CA CYS A 12 -25.57 3.55 -15.32
C CYS A 12 -24.88 4.53 -14.34
N GLY A 13 -23.60 4.88 -14.58
CA GLY A 13 -22.83 5.75 -13.69
C GLY A 13 -22.28 5.04 -12.44
N LEU A 14 -22.35 3.71 -12.38
CA LEU A 14 -21.85 2.90 -11.28
C LEU A 14 -20.54 2.19 -11.67
N TYR A 15 -19.53 2.28 -10.83
CA TYR A 15 -18.24 1.66 -11.10
C TYR A 15 -18.05 0.41 -10.26
N ALA A 16 -17.89 -0.74 -10.94
CA ALA A 16 -17.64 -2.01 -10.27
C ALA A 16 -16.15 -2.17 -9.89
N ASP A 17 -15.91 -2.72 -8.70
CA ASP A 17 -14.56 -3.13 -8.30
C ASP A 17 -14.14 -4.37 -9.10
N THR A 18 -13.18 -4.16 -10.02
CA THR A 18 -12.65 -5.23 -10.88
C THR A 18 -11.66 -6.16 -10.17
N SER A 19 -11.27 -5.86 -8.95
CA SER A 19 -10.38 -6.73 -8.15
C SER A 19 -11.07 -8.03 -7.74
N CYS A 20 -12.40 -8.06 -7.75
CA CYS A 20 -13.25 -9.22 -7.39
C CYS A 20 -13.68 -10.09 -8.57
N LYS A 21 -12.99 -10.01 -9.69
CA LYS A 21 -13.29 -10.73 -10.94
C LYS A 21 -13.12 -12.26 -10.81
N ASP A 22 -12.19 -12.73 -9.99
CA ASP A 22 -11.86 -14.16 -9.85
C ASP A 22 -12.94 -14.88 -9.03
N PRO A 23 -13.65 -15.87 -9.63
CA PRO A 23 -14.66 -16.67 -8.93
C PRO A 23 -14.07 -17.58 -7.84
N ALA A 24 -12.76 -17.91 -7.92
CA ALA A 24 -12.06 -18.73 -6.93
C ALA A 24 -11.60 -17.94 -5.70
N ARG A 25 -11.75 -16.61 -5.72
CA ARG A 25 -11.33 -15.75 -4.62
C ARG A 25 -12.13 -16.09 -3.36
N LEU A 26 -11.41 -16.36 -2.28
CA LEU A 26 -12.00 -16.58 -0.96
C LEU A 26 -12.83 -15.36 -0.52
N ARG A 27 -14.05 -15.64 -0.07
CA ARG A 27 -14.94 -14.66 0.55
C ARG A 27 -15.28 -15.14 1.95
N PHE A 28 -15.38 -14.21 2.87
CA PHE A 28 -15.89 -14.55 4.20
C PHE A 28 -17.35 -14.95 4.11
N ILE A 29 -17.68 -16.06 4.77
CA ILE A 29 -19.06 -16.48 4.92
C ILE A 29 -19.71 -15.56 5.96
N THR A 30 -20.68 -14.78 5.52
CA THR A 30 -21.50 -13.98 6.44
C THR A 30 -22.80 -14.74 6.70
N HIS A 31 -23.25 -14.78 7.96
CA HIS A 31 -24.53 -15.33 8.31
C HIS A 31 -25.59 -14.23 8.18
N ASP A 32 -26.50 -14.40 7.22
CA ASP A 32 -27.71 -13.60 7.11
C ASP A 32 -28.92 -14.50 7.43
N PRO A 33 -29.61 -14.30 8.55
CA PRO A 33 -30.74 -15.12 8.95
C PRO A 33 -31.98 -14.93 8.05
N ALA A 34 -31.99 -13.89 7.21
CA ALA A 34 -33.11 -13.60 6.30
C ALA A 34 -32.60 -13.09 4.93
N PRO A 35 -31.83 -13.91 4.18
CA PRO A 35 -31.27 -13.45 2.91
C PRO A 35 -32.38 -13.14 1.90
N TYR A 36 -32.24 -12.01 1.23
CA TYR A 36 -33.12 -11.68 0.12
C TYR A 36 -32.81 -12.55 -1.10
N ILE A 37 -33.81 -13.33 -1.53
CA ILE A 37 -33.68 -14.17 -2.73
C ILE A 37 -34.76 -13.70 -3.73
N ASN A 38 -34.36 -13.21 -4.89
CA ASN A 38 -35.27 -12.90 -5.98
C ASN A 38 -35.47 -14.14 -6.86
N ALA A 39 -36.54 -14.90 -6.60
CA ALA A 39 -36.88 -16.09 -7.38
C ALA A 39 -37.28 -15.76 -8.85
N ALA A 40 -37.64 -14.50 -9.14
CA ALA A 40 -37.98 -14.02 -10.47
C ALA A 40 -36.77 -13.37 -11.19
N ALA A 41 -35.54 -13.51 -10.66
CA ALA A 41 -34.37 -12.94 -11.30
C ALA A 41 -34.13 -13.55 -12.68
N VAL A 42 -34.05 -12.69 -13.68
CA VAL A 42 -33.72 -13.09 -15.06
C VAL A 42 -32.21 -13.07 -15.23
N PRO A 43 -31.62 -14.09 -15.89
CA PRO A 43 -30.19 -14.07 -16.19
C PRO A 43 -29.77 -12.80 -16.93
N PHE A 44 -28.64 -12.20 -16.54
CA PHE A 44 -28.09 -11.04 -17.20
C PHE A 44 -27.67 -11.42 -18.63
N GLY A 45 -28.44 -10.97 -19.63
CA GLY A 45 -28.26 -11.37 -21.03
C GLY A 45 -27.41 -10.43 -21.87
N PHE A 46 -26.85 -9.40 -21.28
CA PHE A 46 -26.00 -8.45 -22.01
C PHE A 46 -24.64 -9.05 -22.32
N VAL A 47 -24.21 -9.03 -23.58
CA VAL A 47 -22.91 -9.52 -24.05
C VAL A 47 -22.25 -8.43 -24.90
N LEU A 48 -20.99 -8.08 -24.57
CA LEU A 48 -20.20 -7.20 -25.43
C LEU A 48 -19.85 -7.91 -26.73
N THR A 49 -20.27 -7.36 -27.84
CA THR A 49 -20.07 -7.92 -29.19
C THR A 49 -18.87 -7.32 -29.92
N ASP A 50 -18.34 -6.18 -29.49
CA ASP A 50 -17.26 -5.48 -30.16
C ASP A 50 -16.06 -5.18 -29.23
N GLU A 51 -14.84 -5.50 -29.74
CA GLU A 51 -13.59 -5.18 -29.03
C GLU A 51 -13.35 -3.67 -28.91
N ARG A 52 -13.90 -2.86 -29.82
CA ARG A 52 -13.84 -1.39 -29.76
C ARG A 52 -14.58 -0.84 -28.55
N GLU A 53 -15.74 -1.38 -28.22
CA GLU A 53 -16.48 -0.98 -27.01
C GLU A 53 -15.73 -1.34 -25.74
N ARG A 54 -14.93 -2.42 -25.76
CA ARG A 54 -14.04 -2.78 -24.65
C ARG A 54 -12.88 -1.80 -24.49
N GLU A 55 -12.33 -1.28 -25.58
CA GLU A 55 -11.23 -0.33 -25.58
C GLU A 55 -11.68 1.07 -25.15
N GLU A 56 -12.82 1.54 -25.62
CA GLU A 56 -13.40 2.82 -25.20
C GLU A 56 -13.72 2.84 -23.70
N GLN A 57 -14.20 1.73 -23.14
CA GLN A 57 -14.47 1.63 -21.71
C GLN A 57 -13.20 1.54 -20.85
N ARG A 58 -12.09 1.01 -21.40
CA ARG A 58 -10.76 1.08 -20.75
C ARG A 58 -10.23 2.51 -20.69
N THR A 59 -10.47 3.32 -21.73
CA THR A 59 -10.03 4.72 -21.78
C THR A 59 -10.91 5.66 -20.94
N HIS A 60 -12.20 5.33 -20.78
CA HIS A 60 -13.15 6.09 -19.94
C HIS A 60 -13.10 5.72 -18.45
N ARG A 61 -12.30 4.73 -18.08
CA ARG A 61 -12.06 4.46 -16.68
C ARG A 61 -11.36 5.67 -16.07
N PRO A 62 -12.02 6.49 -15.22
CA PRO A 62 -11.26 7.48 -14.49
C PRO A 62 -10.19 6.68 -13.75
N LYS A 63 -8.93 6.95 -14.05
CA LYS A 63 -7.83 6.47 -13.19
C LYS A 63 -8.31 6.79 -11.78
N PRO A 64 -8.30 5.82 -10.84
CA PRO A 64 -8.59 6.16 -9.48
C PRO A 64 -7.74 7.39 -9.22
N GLN A 65 -8.40 8.54 -9.07
CA GLN A 65 -7.73 9.68 -8.55
C GLN A 65 -7.25 9.16 -7.20
N ARG A 66 -5.96 8.81 -7.12
CA ARG A 66 -5.30 8.87 -5.84
C ARG A 66 -5.78 10.22 -5.34
N LEU A 67 -6.63 10.22 -4.34
CA LEU A 67 -6.75 11.39 -3.50
C LEU A 67 -5.31 11.75 -3.23
N ASN A 68 -4.81 12.70 -4.02
CA ASN A 68 -3.64 13.43 -3.65
C ASN A 68 -4.06 14.16 -2.37
N ASN A 69 -4.11 13.42 -1.26
CA ASN A 69 -3.57 13.99 -0.07
C ASN A 69 -2.15 14.33 -0.53
N ALA A 70 -2.03 15.53 -1.09
CA ALA A 70 -0.76 16.15 -1.26
C ALA A 70 -0.18 16.16 0.16
N ALA A 71 0.50 15.07 0.49
CA ALA A 71 1.55 15.15 1.47
C ALA A 71 2.34 16.35 0.98
N PRO A 72 2.54 17.38 1.80
CA PRO A 72 3.30 18.54 1.39
C PRO A 72 4.54 17.97 0.71
N GLN A 73 4.83 18.44 -0.50
CA GLN A 73 6.06 18.11 -1.20
C GLN A 73 7.18 18.71 -0.36
N ASN A 74 7.54 18.01 0.70
CA ASN A 74 8.69 18.35 1.52
C ASN A 74 9.89 18.15 0.59
N LYS A 75 10.60 19.23 0.39
CA LYS A 75 11.87 19.25 -0.33
C LYS A 75 12.69 18.09 0.26
N ARG A 76 13.09 17.12 -0.58
CA ARG A 76 13.76 15.87 -0.18
C ARG A 76 14.87 16.04 0.88
N GLY A 77 15.52 17.20 0.93
CA GLY A 77 16.54 17.51 1.93
C GLY A 77 16.02 17.63 3.36
N ASN A 78 14.89 18.29 3.55
CA ASN A 78 14.33 18.49 4.90
C ASN A 78 13.83 17.17 5.50
N THR A 79 13.26 16.27 4.68
CA THR A 79 12.73 14.98 5.17
C THR A 79 13.86 14.06 5.67
N LEU A 80 15.03 14.06 5.04
CA LEU A 80 16.18 13.27 5.49
C LEU A 80 16.71 13.78 6.84
N GLU A 81 16.84 15.09 7.00
CA GLU A 81 17.26 15.72 8.25
C GLU A 81 16.26 15.47 9.38
N GLU A 82 14.96 15.57 9.08
CA GLU A 82 13.91 15.27 10.05
C GLU A 82 13.92 13.80 10.47
N ALA A 83 14.16 12.87 9.52
CA ALA A 83 14.30 11.45 9.84
C ALA A 83 15.55 11.17 10.68
N ALA A 84 16.68 11.80 10.36
CA ALA A 84 17.90 11.68 11.14
C ALA A 84 17.70 12.20 12.57
N ALA A 85 17.07 13.35 12.74
CA ALA A 85 16.76 13.90 14.05
C ALA A 85 15.84 12.96 14.87
N ALA A 86 14.85 12.36 14.23
CA ALA A 86 13.95 11.39 14.88
C ALA A 86 14.69 10.10 15.29
N VAL A 87 15.60 9.58 14.45
CA VAL A 87 16.44 8.42 14.79
C VAL A 87 17.35 8.74 15.97
N GLN A 88 17.97 9.91 16.00
CA GLN A 88 18.81 10.34 17.13
C GLN A 88 17.99 10.49 18.43
N ASP A 89 16.76 11.02 18.35
CA ASP A 89 15.88 11.12 19.53
C ASP A 89 15.49 9.73 20.05
N LEU A 90 15.13 8.78 19.17
CA LEU A 90 14.83 7.40 19.56
C LEU A 90 16.05 6.74 20.23
N LYS A 91 17.24 6.93 19.66
CA LYS A 91 18.49 6.42 20.20
C LYS A 91 18.81 7.00 21.57
N ALA A 92 18.64 8.31 21.74
CA ALA A 92 18.87 8.99 23.01
C ALA A 92 17.90 8.52 24.10
N ARG A 93 16.65 8.21 23.75
CA ARG A 93 15.63 7.69 24.67
C ARG A 93 15.70 6.16 24.84
N GLY A 94 16.49 5.45 24.05
CA GLY A 94 16.57 4.00 24.04
C GLY A 94 15.24 3.33 23.65
N VAL A 95 14.43 3.99 22.82
CA VAL A 95 13.11 3.48 22.39
C VAL A 95 13.28 2.77 21.06
N ASP A 96 13.00 1.47 21.06
CA ASP A 96 13.03 0.64 19.86
C ASP A 96 11.64 0.61 19.20
N ILE A 97 11.56 1.00 17.93
CA ILE A 97 10.37 0.91 17.08
C ILE A 97 10.49 -0.19 16.03
N THR A 98 11.59 -0.95 16.06
CA THR A 98 11.91 -2.05 15.13
C THR A 98 11.73 -3.43 15.74
N GLY A 99 11.20 -3.51 16.97
CA GLY A 99 11.02 -4.78 17.69
C GLY A 99 10.04 -5.76 17.02
N SER A 100 9.13 -5.28 16.18
CA SER A 100 8.30 -6.09 15.29
C SER A 100 8.97 -6.25 13.93
N TYR A 101 9.10 -7.49 13.44
CA TYR A 101 9.64 -7.75 12.09
C TYR A 101 8.87 -7.00 10.99
N GLU A 102 7.54 -6.91 11.12
CA GLU A 102 6.73 -6.19 10.15
C GLU A 102 7.01 -4.68 10.11
N ASP A 103 7.16 -4.06 11.28
CA ASP A 103 7.44 -2.62 11.37
C ASP A 103 8.87 -2.32 10.91
N TRP A 104 9.83 -3.16 11.27
CA TRP A 104 11.21 -3.09 10.79
C TRP A 104 11.28 -3.18 9.26
N GLN A 105 10.58 -4.15 8.67
CA GLN A 105 10.49 -4.30 7.23
C GLN A 105 9.83 -3.07 6.55
N LYS A 106 8.71 -2.58 7.09
CA LYS A 106 8.04 -1.39 6.57
C LYS A 106 8.94 -0.16 6.59
N ILE A 107 9.74 0.00 7.66
CA ILE A 107 10.69 1.11 7.78
C ILE A 107 11.81 0.97 6.73
N ALA A 108 12.35 -0.23 6.50
CA ALA A 108 13.33 -0.46 5.44
C ALA A 108 12.81 -0.02 4.07
N PHE A 109 11.59 -0.46 3.71
CA PHE A 109 10.96 -0.07 2.45
C PHE A 109 10.64 1.43 2.38
N ALA A 110 10.24 2.05 3.48
CA ALA A 110 9.97 3.49 3.55
C ALA A 110 11.24 4.31 3.33
N PHE A 111 12.36 3.92 3.97
CA PHE A 111 13.65 4.60 3.83
C PHE A 111 14.25 4.40 2.44
N ALA A 112 14.19 3.19 1.90
CA ALA A 112 14.64 2.90 0.54
C ALA A 112 13.81 3.66 -0.51
N ALA A 113 12.48 3.81 -0.30
CA ALA A 113 11.60 4.54 -1.20
C ALA A 113 11.87 6.05 -1.25
N GLU A 114 12.17 6.64 -0.10
CA GLU A 114 12.31 8.09 0.04
C GLU A 114 13.75 8.58 -0.14
N PHE A 115 14.72 7.83 0.43
CA PHE A 115 16.10 8.26 0.53
C PHE A 115 17.07 7.43 -0.33
N GLY A 116 16.63 6.27 -0.84
CA GLY A 116 17.52 5.36 -1.55
C GLY A 116 18.73 4.98 -0.68
N GLU A 117 19.92 4.99 -1.26
CA GLU A 117 21.16 4.63 -0.56
C GLU A 117 21.48 5.52 0.64
N GLU A 118 21.05 6.79 0.63
CA GLU A 118 21.30 7.73 1.75
C GLU A 118 20.55 7.30 3.04
N GLY A 119 19.43 6.57 2.88
CA GLY A 119 18.65 6.05 4.01
C GLY A 119 19.28 4.84 4.71
N ARG A 120 20.23 4.15 4.07
CA ARG A 120 20.86 2.92 4.57
C ARG A 120 21.52 3.13 5.94
N ALA A 121 22.31 4.17 6.08
CA ALA A 121 22.98 4.50 7.33
C ALA A 121 21.98 4.76 8.46
N LEU A 122 20.90 5.50 8.19
CA LEU A 122 19.85 5.76 9.18
C LEU A 122 19.09 4.50 9.58
N PHE A 123 18.86 3.58 8.64
CA PHE A 123 18.22 2.31 8.93
C PHE A 123 19.07 1.43 9.83
N HIS A 124 20.40 1.40 9.61
CA HIS A 124 21.33 0.71 10.49
C HIS A 124 21.38 1.33 11.90
N GLU A 125 21.41 2.65 12.00
CA GLU A 125 21.41 3.34 13.30
C GLU A 125 20.12 3.06 14.09
N LEU A 126 18.99 3.05 13.41
CA LEU A 126 17.69 2.73 14.01
C LEU A 126 17.62 1.28 14.45
N SER A 127 18.03 0.35 13.59
CA SER A 127 18.03 -1.09 13.87
C SER A 127 18.98 -1.46 15.01
N ALA A 128 20.07 -0.71 15.18
CA ALA A 128 21.05 -0.93 16.26
C ALA A 128 20.50 -0.64 17.67
N ILE A 129 19.31 -0.03 17.80
CA ILE A 129 18.62 0.13 19.08
C ILE A 129 18.08 -1.22 19.58
N TYR A 130 17.74 -2.13 18.65
CA TYR A 130 17.26 -3.47 18.99
C TYR A 130 18.40 -4.33 19.56
N PRO A 131 18.20 -5.00 20.72
CA PRO A 131 19.28 -5.75 21.40
C PRO A 131 19.89 -6.91 20.62
N LYS A 132 19.14 -7.44 19.65
CA LYS A 132 19.58 -8.54 18.77
C LYS A 132 19.92 -8.05 17.36
N TYR A 133 20.37 -6.80 17.25
CA TYR A 133 20.77 -6.25 15.96
C TYR A 133 21.86 -7.10 15.29
N ASP A 134 21.65 -7.48 14.05
CA ASP A 134 22.63 -8.10 13.17
C ASP A 134 22.86 -7.21 11.94
N ARG A 135 24.12 -6.83 11.74
CA ARG A 135 24.48 -5.95 10.64
C ARG A 135 24.23 -6.59 9.27
N THR A 136 24.54 -7.89 9.15
CA THR A 136 24.42 -8.60 7.86
C THR A 136 22.96 -8.76 7.47
N GLU A 137 22.12 -9.12 8.43
CA GLU A 137 20.66 -9.24 8.21
C GLU A 137 20.05 -7.89 7.85
N THR A 138 20.46 -6.82 8.53
CA THR A 138 19.99 -5.46 8.27
C THR A 138 20.39 -4.97 6.89
N GLU A 139 21.63 -5.25 6.46
CA GLU A 139 22.12 -4.96 5.10
C GLU A 139 21.31 -5.68 4.04
N GLN A 140 21.14 -6.99 4.20
CA GLN A 140 20.35 -7.80 3.25
C GLN A 140 18.90 -7.32 3.15
N LYS A 141 18.31 -6.91 4.26
CA LYS A 141 16.95 -6.38 4.28
C LYS A 141 16.84 -5.04 3.55
N TYR A 142 17.84 -4.18 3.69
CA TYR A 142 17.86 -2.91 2.98
C TYR A 142 18.05 -3.11 1.48
N ASP A 143 18.95 -4.03 1.07
CA ASP A 143 19.15 -4.42 -0.34
C ASP A 143 17.87 -5.01 -0.96
N GLU A 144 17.14 -5.81 -0.18
CA GLU A 144 15.83 -6.33 -0.59
C GLU A 144 14.82 -5.19 -0.79
N ALA A 145 14.78 -4.24 0.13
CA ALA A 145 13.90 -3.10 0.05
C ALA A 145 14.21 -2.20 -1.16
N GLU A 146 15.47 -1.96 -1.47
CA GLU A 146 15.86 -1.21 -2.67
C GLU A 146 15.45 -1.91 -3.97
N ARG A 147 15.73 -3.21 -4.07
CA ARG A 147 15.41 -4.00 -5.28
C ARG A 147 13.91 -4.15 -5.53
N ASN A 148 13.12 -4.30 -4.47
CA ASN A 148 11.70 -4.59 -4.55
C ASN A 148 10.82 -3.36 -4.24
N ASN A 149 11.38 -2.16 -4.33
CA ASN A 149 10.69 -0.94 -3.99
C ASN A 149 9.56 -0.64 -4.99
N THR A 150 8.33 -0.81 -4.54
CA THR A 150 7.12 -0.49 -5.30
C THR A 150 6.53 0.87 -4.95
N GLY A 151 7.13 1.59 -3.99
CA GLY A 151 6.57 2.83 -3.44
C GLY A 151 5.27 2.62 -2.63
N ALA A 152 4.96 1.39 -2.26
CA ALA A 152 3.76 1.06 -1.49
C ALA A 152 3.82 1.56 -0.05
N VAL A 153 5.03 1.67 0.51
CA VAL A 153 5.26 2.18 1.87
C VAL A 153 5.94 3.54 1.76
N SER A 154 5.40 4.54 2.43
CA SER A 154 5.93 5.91 2.44
C SER A 154 6.67 6.20 3.74
N ILE A 155 7.51 7.24 3.73
CA ILE A 155 8.21 7.74 4.91
C ILE A 155 7.26 8.12 6.06
N GLY A 156 5.99 8.42 5.73
CA GLY A 156 4.94 8.66 6.71
C GLY A 156 4.74 7.50 7.69
N THR A 157 5.03 6.25 7.28
CA THR A 157 4.97 5.08 8.17
C THR A 157 6.00 5.17 9.29
N PHE A 158 7.23 5.57 8.98
CA PHE A 158 8.27 5.79 9.99
C PHE A 158 7.86 6.90 10.98
N PHE A 159 7.42 8.05 10.48
CA PHE A 159 6.99 9.15 11.34
C PHE A 159 5.74 8.81 12.16
N TYR A 160 4.83 8.00 11.65
CA TYR A 160 3.70 7.49 12.41
C TYR A 160 4.17 6.65 13.61
N LEU A 161 5.08 5.69 13.39
CA LEU A 161 5.64 4.86 14.46
C LEU A 161 6.42 5.71 15.47
N TYR A 162 7.22 6.65 15.01
CA TYR A 162 7.94 7.60 15.86
C TYR A 162 7.00 8.42 16.75
N ASN A 163 5.95 9.01 16.17
CA ASN A 163 5.00 9.82 16.92
C ASN A 163 4.19 9.02 17.95
N LYS A 164 3.98 7.73 17.71
CA LYS A 164 3.32 6.83 18.67
C LYS A 164 4.13 6.63 19.95
N THR A 165 5.43 6.91 19.93
CA THR A 165 6.34 6.78 21.09
C THR A 165 6.45 8.06 21.91
N ARG A 166 5.84 9.14 21.47
CA ARG A 166 5.80 10.46 22.16
C ARG A 166 4.58 10.58 23.02
#